data_c8493c709b681499dca235a57eaa94a2
#
_entry.id   c8493c709b681499dca235a57eaa94a2
#
_cell.length_a   1.000
_cell.length_b   1.000
_cell.length_c   1.000
_cell.angle_alpha   90.00
_cell.angle_beta   90.00
_cell.angle_gamma   90.00
#
_symmetry.space_group_name_H-M   'P 1'
#
loop_
_entity.id
_entity.type
_entity.pdbx_description
1 polymer ?
#
loop_
_entity_poly.entity_id
_entity_poly.type
_entity_poly.pdbx_seq_one_letter_code
_entity_poly.pdbx_strand_id
1 'polypeptide(L)'
;KVFRYWKSCDFSVSLLRIGWMPPHPTLFLRRKVYQKYDTFDISFKIAGDYDFMLRILKDNIAVKYLPQVLYRMRVGGKSNRSIKSILFKSKEDLRAMRKNGIDKPFLTLFYKNISKVIQLIRH
;
A
#
# COMPACT_ATOMS: atom_id res chain seq x y z
N LYS A 1 -21.29 -2.26 12.07
CA LYS A 1 -20.85 -3.43 11.28
C LYS A 1 -19.50 -3.14 10.62
N VAL A 2 -18.51 -4.06 10.76
CA VAL A 2 -17.23 -3.95 10.07
C VAL A 2 -17.44 -4.42 8.63
N PHE A 3 -17.11 -3.57 7.66
CA PHE A 3 -17.25 -3.89 6.24
C PHE A 3 -15.99 -4.57 5.69
N ARG A 4 -14.82 -4.15 6.18
CA ARG A 4 -13.52 -4.70 5.78
C ARG A 4 -12.57 -4.66 6.96
N TYR A 5 -11.87 -5.76 7.20
CA TYR A 5 -10.81 -5.82 8.18
C TYR A 5 -9.45 -6.01 7.49
N TRP A 6 -8.58 -5.02 7.62
CA TRP A 6 -7.24 -5.07 7.08
C TRP A 6 -6.25 -5.40 8.19
N LYS A 7 -5.94 -6.68 8.31
CA LYS A 7 -4.93 -7.18 9.24
C LYS A 7 -3.54 -7.04 8.60
N SER A 8 -2.64 -6.36 9.29
CA SER A 8 -1.23 -6.26 8.90
C SER A 8 -0.43 -7.44 9.50
N CYS A 9 0.87 -7.45 9.30
CA CYS A 9 1.79 -8.46 9.81
C CYS A 9 3.19 -7.86 9.98
N ASP A 10 4.10 -8.65 10.54
CA ASP A 10 5.51 -8.29 10.55
C ASP A 10 6.04 -8.06 9.13
N PHE A 11 6.87 -7.04 8.98
CA PHE A 11 7.40 -6.66 7.68
C PHE A 11 8.56 -7.57 7.25
N SER A 12 8.53 -7.94 5.96
CA SER A 12 9.66 -8.53 5.23
C SER A 12 9.69 -7.94 3.83
N VAL A 13 10.86 -7.67 3.28
CA VAL A 13 11.01 -7.12 1.92
C VAL A 13 10.35 -8.00 0.86
N SER A 14 10.34 -9.32 1.06
CA SER A 14 9.67 -10.27 0.16
C SER A 14 8.18 -10.01 0.00
N LEU A 15 7.52 -9.42 1.00
CA LEU A 15 6.09 -9.06 0.93
C LEU A 15 5.79 -8.02 -0.15
N LEU A 16 6.76 -7.19 -0.52
CA LEU A 16 6.58 -6.20 -1.59
C LEU A 16 6.32 -6.85 -2.95
N ARG A 17 6.83 -8.08 -3.17
CA ARG A 17 6.64 -8.85 -4.41
C ARG A 17 5.21 -9.36 -4.60
N ILE A 18 4.45 -9.47 -3.52
CA ILE A 18 3.03 -9.86 -3.55
C ILE A 18 2.09 -8.66 -3.40
N GLY A 19 2.63 -7.45 -3.52
CA GLY A 19 1.85 -6.22 -3.45
C GLY A 19 1.37 -5.84 -2.06
N TRP A 20 1.98 -6.42 -1.02
CA TRP A 20 1.68 -6.06 0.36
C TRP A 20 2.12 -4.62 0.66
N MET A 21 1.30 -3.94 1.44
CA MET A 21 1.62 -2.66 2.06
C MET A 21 0.91 -2.55 3.40
N PRO A 22 1.50 -1.86 4.39
CA PRO A 22 0.75 -1.55 5.61
C PRO A 22 -0.39 -0.57 5.29
N PRO A 23 -1.47 -0.57 6.10
CA PRO A 23 -2.50 0.46 5.98
C PRO A 23 -1.87 1.83 6.21
N HIS A 24 -1.88 2.70 5.20
CA HIS A 24 -1.19 3.99 5.26
C HIS A 24 -1.50 4.83 6.52
N PRO A 25 -2.76 4.95 6.99
CA PRO A 25 -3.06 5.71 8.20
C PRO A 25 -2.44 5.15 9.49
N THR A 26 -1.97 3.91 9.47
CA THR A 26 -1.32 3.25 10.62
C THR A 26 0.20 3.25 10.55
N LEU A 27 0.77 3.84 9.51
CA LEU A 27 2.22 3.91 9.32
C LEU A 27 2.80 5.16 9.98
N PHE A 28 3.53 4.95 11.06
CA PHE A 28 4.24 6.02 11.78
C PHE A 28 5.72 6.00 11.39
N LEU A 29 6.23 7.13 10.92
CA LEU A 29 7.59 7.27 10.44
C LEU A 29 8.36 8.30 11.28
N ARG A 30 9.61 8.00 11.57
CA ARG A 30 10.52 8.99 12.14
C ARG A 30 10.84 10.06 11.12
N ARG A 31 11.00 11.31 11.57
CA ARG A 31 11.33 12.46 10.71
C ARG A 31 12.52 12.21 9.78
N LYS A 32 13.55 11.50 10.25
CA LYS A 32 14.74 11.15 9.47
C LYS A 32 14.44 10.30 8.23
N VAL A 33 13.32 9.57 8.21
CA VAL A 33 12.91 8.79 7.03
C VAL A 33 12.49 9.73 5.92
N TYR A 34 11.69 10.75 6.22
CA TYR A 34 11.31 11.78 5.25
C TYR A 34 12.52 12.58 4.75
N GLN A 35 13.49 12.85 5.63
CA GLN A 35 14.73 13.54 5.25
C GLN A 35 15.59 12.73 4.29
N LYS A 36 15.60 11.39 4.45
CA LYS A 36 16.38 10.49 3.61
C LYS A 36 15.70 10.15 2.28
N TYR A 37 14.38 9.92 2.31
CA TYR A 37 13.62 9.37 1.17
C TYR A 37 12.76 10.40 0.46
N ASP A 38 12.81 11.65 0.91
CA ASP A 38 11.96 12.73 0.43
C ASP A 38 10.47 12.50 0.77
N THR A 39 9.61 13.37 0.28
CA THR A 39 8.17 13.34 0.53
C THR A 39 7.40 12.60 -0.58
N PHE A 40 6.09 12.78 -0.63
CA PHE A 40 5.24 12.16 -1.66
C PHE A 40 5.53 12.74 -3.05
N ASP A 41 5.56 11.87 -4.05
CA ASP A 41 5.60 12.27 -5.46
C ASP A 41 4.21 12.75 -5.89
N ILE A 42 4.08 14.06 -6.07
CA ILE A 42 2.81 14.72 -6.43
C ILE A 42 2.32 14.39 -7.83
N SER A 43 3.12 13.74 -8.67
CA SER A 43 2.69 13.27 -9.98
C SER A 43 1.71 12.08 -9.89
N PHE A 44 1.66 11.40 -8.75
CA PHE A 44 0.63 10.41 -8.45
C PHE A 44 -0.62 11.07 -7.88
N LYS A 45 -1.78 10.76 -8.44
CA LYS A 45 -3.07 11.29 -7.98
C LYS A 45 -3.73 10.42 -6.91
N ILE A 46 -3.51 9.11 -6.95
CA ILE A 46 -4.12 8.12 -6.05
C ILE A 46 -3.08 7.26 -5.34
N ALA A 47 -2.05 6.78 -6.03
CA ALA A 47 -1.08 5.81 -5.52
C ALA A 47 0.21 6.45 -4.95
N GLY A 48 0.19 7.72 -4.59
CA GLY A 48 1.35 8.41 -4.02
C GLY A 48 1.82 7.81 -2.69
N ASP A 49 0.90 7.35 -1.85
CA ASP A 49 1.18 6.63 -0.62
C ASP A 49 1.89 5.29 -0.90
N TYR A 50 1.41 4.55 -1.90
CA TYR A 50 2.01 3.28 -2.29
C TYR A 50 3.42 3.47 -2.88
N ASP A 51 3.61 4.45 -3.77
CA ASP A 51 4.95 4.81 -4.28
C ASP A 51 5.91 5.14 -3.14
N PHE A 52 5.48 5.96 -2.20
CA PHE A 52 6.30 6.34 -1.05
C PHE A 52 6.66 5.14 -0.17
N MET A 53 5.70 4.27 0.13
CA MET A 53 5.95 3.05 0.91
C MET A 53 6.90 2.09 0.21
N LEU A 54 6.76 1.87 -1.11
CA LEU A 54 7.71 1.07 -1.88
C LEU A 54 9.13 1.65 -1.81
N ARG A 55 9.23 2.98 -1.95
CA ARG A 55 10.52 3.68 -1.93
C ARG A 55 11.27 3.49 -0.62
N ILE A 56 10.58 3.57 0.51
CA ILE A 56 11.22 3.42 1.82
C ILE A 56 11.42 1.95 2.22
N LEU A 57 10.45 1.08 1.92
CA LEU A 57 10.46 -0.30 2.41
C LEU A 57 11.40 -1.22 1.59
N LYS A 58 11.65 -0.91 0.32
CA LYS A 58 12.58 -1.70 -0.51
C LYS A 58 14.01 -1.74 0.04
N ASP A 59 14.41 -0.74 0.81
CA ASP A 59 15.73 -0.65 1.44
C ASP A 59 15.82 -1.44 2.76
N ASN A 60 14.83 -2.26 3.05
CA ASN A 60 14.79 -3.10 4.26
C ASN A 60 15.04 -2.32 5.56
N ILE A 61 14.41 -1.17 5.70
CA ILE A 61 14.51 -0.35 6.91
C ILE A 61 13.93 -1.09 8.12
N ALA A 62 14.38 -0.72 9.32
CA ALA A 62 13.85 -1.29 10.56
C ALA A 62 12.38 -0.91 10.75
N VAL A 63 11.51 -1.90 10.76
CA VAL A 63 10.05 -1.76 10.95
C VAL A 63 9.62 -2.58 12.16
N LYS A 64 8.77 -1.99 13.00
CA LYS A 64 8.13 -2.70 14.11
C LYS A 64 6.63 -2.80 13.87
N TYR A 65 6.10 -4.00 13.95
CA TYR A 65 4.67 -4.26 13.88
C TYR A 65 4.02 -4.17 15.27
N LEU A 66 2.89 -3.48 15.34
CA LEU A 66 2.04 -3.43 16.52
C LEU A 66 0.73 -4.18 16.23
N PRO A 67 0.46 -5.33 16.89
CA PRO A 67 -0.73 -6.15 16.61
C PRO A 67 -1.97 -5.57 17.32
N GLN A 68 -2.30 -4.33 17.00
CA GLN A 68 -3.42 -3.60 17.58
C GLN A 68 -4.22 -2.88 16.49
N VAL A 69 -5.51 -2.68 16.70
CA VAL A 69 -6.34 -1.85 15.83
C VAL A 69 -6.04 -0.39 16.11
N LEU A 70 -5.24 0.23 15.25
CA LEU A 70 -4.82 1.62 15.39
C LEU A 70 -5.77 2.61 14.71
N TYR A 71 -6.56 2.14 13.73
CA TYR A 71 -7.36 3.04 12.92
C TYR A 71 -8.69 2.41 12.47
N ARG A 72 -9.77 3.20 12.53
CA ARG A 72 -11.09 2.83 12.02
C ARG A 72 -11.52 3.86 10.98
N MET A 73 -11.84 3.41 9.79
CA MET A 73 -12.28 4.28 8.68
C MET A 73 -13.76 4.08 8.37
N ARG A 74 -14.42 5.18 8.01
CA ARG A 74 -15.76 5.10 7.44
C ARG A 74 -15.70 4.57 6.01
N VAL A 75 -16.75 3.85 5.61
CA VAL A 75 -16.90 3.38 4.23
C VAL A 75 -17.17 4.57 3.31
N GLY A 76 -16.50 4.58 2.16
CA GLY A 76 -16.65 5.61 1.13
C GLY A 76 -15.38 6.45 0.96
N GLY A 77 -14.76 6.36 -0.17
CA GLY A 77 -13.57 7.14 -0.56
C GLY A 77 -13.52 7.31 -2.07
N LYS A 78 -12.78 8.31 -2.54
CA LYS A 78 -12.66 8.66 -3.97
C LYS A 78 -12.10 7.52 -4.83
N SER A 79 -11.24 6.65 -4.26
CA SER A 79 -10.51 5.62 -5.00
C SER A 79 -11.34 4.39 -5.42
N ASN A 80 -12.55 4.21 -4.90
CA ASN A 80 -13.37 3.00 -5.12
C ASN A 80 -14.75 3.29 -5.72
N ARG A 81 -14.96 4.50 -6.27
CA ARG A 81 -16.31 4.93 -6.71
C ARG A 81 -16.71 4.47 -8.10
N SER A 82 -15.79 4.07 -8.97
CA SER A 82 -16.09 3.66 -10.34
C SER A 82 -15.05 2.70 -10.90
N ILE A 83 -15.42 1.96 -11.96
CA ILE A 83 -14.50 1.09 -12.71
C ILE A 83 -13.32 1.91 -13.27
N LYS A 84 -13.57 3.13 -13.77
CA LYS A 84 -12.51 4.04 -14.24
C LYS A 84 -11.50 4.37 -13.15
N SER A 85 -11.97 4.63 -11.92
CA SER A 85 -11.10 4.92 -10.78
C SER A 85 -10.24 3.71 -10.39
N ILE A 86 -10.80 2.51 -10.46
CA ILE A 86 -10.08 1.26 -10.18
C ILE A 86 -9.00 1.00 -11.23
N LEU A 87 -9.32 1.18 -12.51
CA LEU A 87 -8.36 1.04 -13.61
C LEU A 87 -7.25 2.09 -13.53
N PHE A 88 -7.59 3.34 -13.26
CA PHE A 88 -6.63 4.42 -13.07
C PHE A 88 -5.69 4.16 -11.90
N LYS A 89 -6.24 3.71 -10.76
CA LYS A 89 -5.46 3.31 -9.60
C LYS A 89 -4.51 2.15 -9.92
N SER A 90 -4.96 1.14 -10.64
CA SER A 90 -4.13 0.00 -11.06
C SER A 90 -2.98 0.45 -11.97
N LYS A 91 -3.22 1.40 -12.87
CA LYS A 91 -2.18 2.02 -13.70
C LYS A 91 -1.13 2.73 -12.84
N GLU A 92 -1.56 3.52 -11.87
CA GLU A 92 -0.65 4.22 -10.95
C GLU A 92 0.12 3.24 -10.07
N ASP A 93 -0.54 2.20 -9.52
CA ASP A 93 0.11 1.13 -8.77
C ASP A 93 1.22 0.46 -9.61
N LEU A 94 0.93 0.15 -10.88
CA LEU A 94 1.90 -0.43 -11.81
C LEU A 94 3.08 0.51 -12.08
N ARG A 95 2.81 1.80 -12.27
CA ARG A 95 3.83 2.83 -12.43
C ARG A 95 4.73 2.93 -11.20
N ALA A 96 4.14 2.91 -10.00
CA ALA A 96 4.88 2.93 -8.75
C ALA A 96 5.79 1.69 -8.59
N MET A 97 5.28 0.51 -8.94
CA MET A 97 6.05 -0.74 -8.94
C MET A 97 7.25 -0.68 -9.88
N ARG A 98 7.04 -0.22 -11.11
CA ARG A 98 8.13 -0.06 -12.10
C ARG A 98 9.16 0.96 -11.66
N LYS A 99 8.72 2.11 -11.19
CA LYS A 99 9.59 3.18 -10.67
C LYS A 99 10.47 2.70 -9.53
N ASN A 100 9.95 1.84 -8.66
CA ASN A 100 10.65 1.34 -7.48
C ASN A 100 11.34 -0.02 -7.68
N GLY A 101 11.41 -0.53 -8.91
CA GLY A 101 12.19 -1.71 -9.27
C GLY A 101 11.59 -3.04 -8.83
N ILE A 102 10.28 -3.17 -8.80
CA ILE A 102 9.61 -4.46 -8.57
C ILE A 102 9.82 -5.36 -9.80
N ASP A 103 10.39 -6.54 -9.61
CA ASP A 103 10.81 -7.44 -10.68
C ASP A 103 9.67 -7.88 -11.61
N LYS A 104 8.52 -8.21 -11.05
CA LYS A 104 7.34 -8.72 -11.77
C LYS A 104 6.11 -7.87 -11.47
N PRO A 105 6.05 -6.62 -11.99
CA PRO A 105 5.02 -5.67 -11.56
C PRO A 105 3.60 -6.12 -11.90
N PHE A 106 3.35 -6.77 -13.04
CA PHE A 106 2.03 -7.28 -13.40
C PHE A 106 1.55 -8.39 -12.45
N LEU A 107 2.42 -9.32 -12.10
CA LEU A 107 2.12 -10.39 -11.16
C LEU A 107 1.88 -9.82 -9.75
N THR A 108 2.70 -8.88 -9.33
CA THR A 108 2.54 -8.17 -8.05
C THR A 108 1.22 -7.41 -7.99
N LEU A 109 0.83 -6.75 -9.07
CA LEU A 109 -0.46 -6.06 -9.17
C LEU A 109 -1.64 -7.04 -9.06
N PHE A 110 -1.54 -8.19 -9.71
CA PHE A 110 -2.54 -9.25 -9.61
C PHE A 110 -2.72 -9.72 -8.17
N TYR A 111 -1.65 -10.06 -7.47
CA TYR A 111 -1.70 -10.45 -6.04
C TYR A 111 -2.25 -9.34 -5.16
N LYS A 112 -1.84 -8.10 -5.39
CA LYS A 112 -2.35 -6.94 -4.64
C LYS A 112 -3.86 -6.78 -4.78
N ASN A 113 -4.40 -6.97 -5.97
CA ASN A 113 -5.84 -6.86 -6.22
C ASN A 113 -6.62 -8.04 -5.63
N ILE A 114 -6.11 -9.26 -5.75
CA ILE A 114 -6.74 -10.45 -5.14
C ILE A 114 -6.76 -10.36 -3.62
N SER A 115 -5.70 -9.91 -2.99
CA SER A 115 -5.65 -9.77 -1.53
C SER A 115 -6.75 -8.85 -0.98
N LYS A 116 -7.14 -7.83 -1.75
CA LYS A 116 -8.27 -6.95 -1.37
C LYS A 116 -9.61 -7.67 -1.42
N VAL A 117 -9.81 -8.51 -2.43
CA VAL A 117 -11.05 -9.32 -2.54
C VAL A 117 -11.15 -10.29 -1.35
N ILE A 118 -10.05 -10.96 -1.01
CA ILE A 118 -10.00 -11.86 0.14
C ILE A 118 -10.32 -11.13 1.46
N GLN A 119 -9.84 -9.88 1.63
CA GLN A 119 -10.14 -9.08 2.81
C GLN A 119 -11.63 -8.71 2.95
N LEU A 120 -12.38 -8.69 1.86
CA LEU A 120 -13.84 -8.45 1.87
C LEU A 120 -14.64 -9.71 2.24
N ILE A 121 -14.11 -10.89 1.94
CA ILE A 121 -14.80 -12.17 2.13
C ILE A 121 -14.54 -12.77 3.53
N ARG A 122 -13.38 -12.49 4.12
CA ARG A 122 -13.02 -12.98 5.46
C ARG A 122 -13.59 -12.09 6.56
N HIS A 123 -14.87 -12.28 6.83
CA HIS A 123 -15.55 -11.72 8.00
C HIS A 123 -16.15 -12.81 8.86
#